data_d5f2533424d12da29d4e924354a462ad
#
_entry.id   d5f2533424d12da29d4e924354a462ad
#
_cell.length_a   1.000
_cell.length_b   1.000
_cell.length_c   1.000
_cell.angle_alpha   90.00
_cell.angle_beta   90.00
_cell.angle_gamma   90.00
#
_symmetry.space_group_name_H-M   'P 1'
#
loop_
_entity.id
_entity.type
_entity.pdbx_description
1 polymer ?
#
loop_
_entity_poly.entity_id
_entity_poly.type
_entity_poly.pdbx_seq_one_letter_code
_entity_poly.pdbx_strand_id
1 'polypeptide(L)'
;MATILQHIPAGQKVGIAFSGGLDTSAALLWMRQKGAVPYAYTANLGQPDEPDYEEIPRKAMEYGSEQARLIDCRKQLAHEGIAAMQCGAFHISTAGVTYFNTTPIGRAVTGTMLVAAMKEDDVNIWGDGSTYKGNDIERLYRYGLLTNPSLKIHQPWLDQLFIDELGGRAEMSAFMTQHGFGYKMSAEKAYSTDSNMLGATHEAKDLEHLNSGMKIVQPIMGVPFWREDCVVKHEEVTVRFEEGQPVALNGVSYSDPVELILEANRIGGRHGLGMSDQIENRIIEAKSRGIYEAPGLALLFIAYERLITGIHNEDTIEQYRDNGRKLGRLLYQGRWFDSQALMLRETAQRWVARAITGEVTIELRRGNDYSILNTTSPNLTYHSERLTMEKGESTFTPLDRIGQLTMRNLDIVDTRAKLGIYAQTGLLSLGEGADMIKLEGGK
;
A
#
# COMPACT_ATOMS: atom_id res chain seq x y z
N MET A 1 17.82 22.29 11.04
CA MET A 1 16.37 22.16 10.78
C MET A 1 16.13 22.43 9.31
N ALA A 2 15.26 21.66 8.67
CA ALA A 2 14.87 21.93 7.29
C ALA A 2 14.22 23.32 7.19
N THR A 3 14.56 24.05 6.14
CA THR A 3 13.99 25.38 5.88
C THR A 3 12.91 25.24 4.83
N ILE A 4 11.65 25.48 5.21
CA ILE A 4 10.56 25.63 4.26
C ILE A 4 10.57 27.06 3.75
N LEU A 5 10.74 27.21 2.44
CA LEU A 5 10.73 28.51 1.77
C LEU A 5 9.29 28.93 1.54
N GLN A 6 8.94 30.14 1.97
CA GLN A 6 7.60 30.69 1.77
C GLN A 6 7.37 31.25 0.37
N HIS A 7 8.47 31.55 -0.35
CA HIS A 7 8.44 32.07 -1.71
C HIS A 7 9.50 31.40 -2.56
N ILE A 8 9.23 31.29 -3.86
CA ILE A 8 10.16 30.72 -4.84
C ILE A 8 11.44 31.59 -4.92
N PRO A 9 12.64 31.02 -4.78
CA PRO A 9 13.89 31.77 -4.79
C PRO A 9 14.38 32.03 -6.23
N ALA A 10 14.36 33.28 -6.67
CA ALA A 10 14.89 33.66 -7.97
C ALA A 10 16.40 33.37 -8.07
N GLY A 11 16.87 32.95 -9.25
CA GLY A 11 18.25 32.62 -9.57
C GLY A 11 18.79 31.32 -8.97
N GLN A 12 18.02 30.58 -8.18
CA GLN A 12 18.46 29.32 -7.59
C GLN A 12 17.89 28.09 -8.35
N LYS A 13 18.65 26.99 -8.33
CA LYS A 13 18.23 25.70 -8.83
C LYS A 13 17.12 25.14 -7.91
N VAL A 14 15.97 24.78 -8.48
CA VAL A 14 14.84 24.21 -7.77
C VAL A 14 14.45 22.90 -8.44
N GLY A 15 14.61 21.78 -7.73
CA GLY A 15 14.13 20.46 -8.18
C GLY A 15 12.64 20.32 -7.96
N ILE A 16 11.96 19.76 -8.96
CA ILE A 16 10.54 19.42 -8.86
C ILE A 16 10.30 17.95 -9.23
N ALA A 17 9.56 17.22 -8.40
CA ALA A 17 8.99 15.94 -8.81
C ALA A 17 7.95 16.20 -9.89
N PHE A 18 8.29 15.86 -11.13
CA PHE A 18 7.52 16.20 -12.31
C PHE A 18 6.78 14.97 -12.86
N SER A 19 5.47 15.02 -12.87
CA SER A 19 4.61 13.93 -13.37
C SER A 19 4.06 14.18 -14.78
N GLY A 20 4.27 15.36 -15.37
CA GLY A 20 3.65 15.76 -16.63
C GLY A 20 2.16 16.13 -16.52
N GLY A 21 1.56 16.02 -15.33
CA GLY A 21 0.19 16.46 -15.07
C GLY A 21 0.08 17.98 -14.98
N LEU A 22 -1.17 18.51 -14.99
CA LEU A 22 -1.44 19.94 -15.01
C LEU A 22 -0.76 20.69 -13.86
N ASP A 23 -0.87 20.17 -12.63
CA ASP A 23 -0.35 20.82 -11.43
C ASP A 23 1.18 21.00 -11.49
N THR A 24 1.91 19.95 -11.86
CA THR A 24 3.38 20.02 -11.96
C THR A 24 3.85 20.81 -13.17
N SER A 25 3.11 20.77 -14.28
CA SER A 25 3.42 21.54 -15.49
C SER A 25 3.25 23.05 -15.26
N ALA A 26 2.12 23.45 -14.67
CA ALA A 26 1.87 24.84 -14.31
C ALA A 26 2.86 25.35 -13.25
N ALA A 27 3.18 24.52 -12.24
CA ALA A 27 4.14 24.87 -11.22
C ALA A 27 5.56 25.09 -11.80
N LEU A 28 6.01 24.21 -12.70
CA LEU A 28 7.33 24.32 -13.34
C LEU A 28 7.42 25.60 -14.17
N LEU A 29 6.44 25.87 -15.03
CA LEU A 29 6.40 27.07 -15.85
C LEU A 29 6.35 28.34 -14.99
N TRP A 30 5.53 28.32 -13.92
CA TRP A 30 5.42 29.43 -12.97
C TRP A 30 6.77 29.70 -12.26
N MET A 31 7.45 28.65 -11.78
CA MET A 31 8.78 28.78 -11.18
C MET A 31 9.77 29.46 -12.13
N ARG A 32 9.77 29.06 -13.40
CA ARG A 32 10.63 29.68 -14.42
C ARG A 32 10.33 31.16 -14.60
N GLN A 33 9.05 31.53 -14.63
CA GLN A 33 8.64 32.95 -14.79
C GLN A 33 8.98 33.81 -13.59
N LYS A 34 8.96 33.22 -12.39
CA LYS A 34 9.39 33.92 -11.16
C LYS A 34 10.92 34.00 -11.04
N GLY A 35 11.66 33.55 -12.07
CA GLY A 35 13.11 33.65 -12.17
C GLY A 35 13.89 32.54 -11.47
N ALA A 36 13.26 31.49 -11.01
CA ALA A 36 13.97 30.30 -10.54
C ALA A 36 14.55 29.50 -11.72
N VAL A 37 15.46 28.58 -11.43
CA VAL A 37 16.04 27.64 -12.41
C VAL A 37 15.51 26.24 -12.12
N PRO A 38 14.36 25.84 -12.73
CA PRO A 38 13.74 24.56 -12.41
C PRO A 38 14.50 23.39 -13.05
N TYR A 39 14.61 22.31 -12.28
CA TYR A 39 15.12 21.00 -12.65
C TYR A 39 14.02 19.97 -12.46
N ALA A 40 13.62 19.29 -13.50
CA ALA A 40 12.54 18.31 -13.46
C ALA A 40 13.06 16.89 -13.24
N TYR A 41 12.48 16.17 -12.28
CA TYR A 41 12.80 14.78 -12.00
C TYR A 41 11.54 13.94 -12.07
N THR A 42 11.52 12.98 -12.99
CA THR A 42 10.38 12.08 -13.23
C THR A 42 10.73 10.68 -12.77
N ALA A 43 9.87 10.07 -11.96
CA ALA A 43 10.01 8.69 -11.52
C ALA A 43 9.30 7.74 -12.50
N ASN A 44 10.04 6.85 -13.15
CA ASN A 44 9.46 5.69 -13.81
C ASN A 44 9.18 4.62 -12.75
N LEU A 45 7.92 4.49 -12.38
CA LEU A 45 7.42 3.51 -11.43
C LEU A 45 6.69 2.34 -12.12
N GLY A 46 6.77 2.23 -13.45
CA GLY A 46 6.03 1.24 -14.23
C GLY A 46 4.52 1.52 -14.24
N GLN A 47 4.11 2.80 -14.31
CA GLN A 47 2.70 3.22 -14.36
C GLN A 47 2.00 2.58 -15.57
N PRO A 48 0.92 1.81 -15.38
CA PRO A 48 0.26 1.11 -16.49
C PRO A 48 -0.50 2.01 -17.46
N ASP A 49 -0.77 3.25 -17.05
CA ASP A 49 -1.48 4.27 -17.83
C ASP A 49 -0.54 5.29 -18.50
N GLU A 50 0.78 5.11 -18.43
CA GLU A 50 1.76 5.96 -19.10
C GLU A 50 2.29 5.28 -20.38
N PRO A 51 1.92 5.76 -21.56
CA PRO A 51 2.31 5.13 -22.81
C PRO A 51 3.74 5.48 -23.28
N ASP A 52 4.27 6.65 -22.91
CA ASP A 52 5.60 7.13 -23.31
C ASP A 52 6.27 7.93 -22.19
N TYR A 53 7.06 7.24 -21.38
CA TYR A 53 7.82 7.86 -20.29
C TYR A 53 8.80 8.94 -20.74
N GLU A 54 9.36 8.81 -21.94
CA GLU A 54 10.34 9.77 -22.49
C GLU A 54 9.67 11.09 -22.91
N GLU A 55 8.37 11.11 -23.10
CA GLU A 55 7.63 12.34 -23.40
C GLU A 55 7.57 13.27 -22.19
N ILE A 56 7.56 12.73 -20.97
CA ILE A 56 7.42 13.53 -19.75
C ILE A 56 8.60 14.49 -19.55
N PRO A 57 9.88 14.06 -19.56
CA PRO A 57 11.00 14.99 -19.47
C PRO A 57 11.09 15.93 -20.68
N ARG A 58 10.69 15.53 -21.88
CA ARG A 58 10.62 16.43 -23.04
C ARG A 58 9.66 17.59 -22.79
N LYS A 59 8.45 17.32 -22.28
CA LYS A 59 7.49 18.35 -21.87
C LYS A 59 8.05 19.27 -20.81
N ALA A 60 8.78 18.74 -19.81
CA ALA A 60 9.40 19.57 -18.80
C ALA A 60 10.40 20.57 -19.40
N MET A 61 11.19 20.15 -20.40
CA MET A 61 12.10 21.04 -21.11
C MET A 61 11.35 22.12 -21.91
N GLU A 62 10.23 21.77 -22.55
CA GLU A 62 9.39 22.74 -23.25
C GLU A 62 8.80 23.79 -22.31
N TYR A 63 8.46 23.42 -21.07
CA TYR A 63 7.95 24.33 -20.05
C TYR A 63 9.04 25.16 -19.37
N GLY A 64 10.29 25.01 -19.79
CA GLY A 64 11.41 25.84 -19.37
C GLY A 64 12.24 25.26 -18.21
N SER A 65 12.23 23.96 -18.03
CA SER A 65 13.20 23.29 -17.16
C SER A 65 14.61 23.46 -17.72
N GLU A 66 15.60 23.68 -16.86
CA GLU A 66 17.02 23.73 -17.25
C GLU A 66 17.54 22.32 -17.58
N GLN A 67 17.06 21.33 -16.85
CA GLN A 67 17.36 19.92 -17.05
C GLN A 67 16.12 19.08 -16.68
N ALA A 68 15.90 18.00 -17.39
CA ALA A 68 14.86 17.03 -17.06
C ALA A 68 15.44 15.61 -17.09
N ARG A 69 15.21 14.84 -16.04
CA ARG A 69 15.70 13.46 -15.89
C ARG A 69 14.56 12.50 -15.65
N LEU A 70 14.61 11.37 -16.34
CA LEU A 70 13.78 10.19 -16.07
C LEU A 70 14.59 9.22 -15.21
N ILE A 71 14.09 8.89 -14.03
CA ILE A 71 14.76 8.01 -13.07
C ILE A 71 14.02 6.67 -13.04
N ASP A 72 14.69 5.58 -13.40
CA ASP A 72 14.10 4.25 -13.33
C ASP A 72 14.04 3.77 -11.88
N CYS A 73 12.84 3.78 -11.33
CA CYS A 73 12.54 3.40 -9.95
C CYS A 73 11.93 2.00 -9.83
N ARG A 74 11.69 1.29 -10.92
CA ARG A 74 10.89 0.04 -10.96
C ARG A 74 11.50 -1.05 -10.09
N LYS A 75 12.80 -1.28 -10.18
CA LYS A 75 13.46 -2.33 -9.41
C LYS A 75 13.40 -2.08 -7.90
N GLN A 76 13.64 -0.83 -7.48
CA GLN A 76 13.52 -0.45 -6.08
C GLN A 76 12.07 -0.59 -5.60
N LEU A 77 11.11 -0.20 -6.43
CA LEU A 77 9.69 -0.31 -6.12
C LEU A 77 9.27 -1.78 -5.95
N ALA A 78 9.77 -2.68 -6.81
CA ALA A 78 9.53 -4.11 -6.67
C ALA A 78 10.05 -4.65 -5.34
N HIS A 79 11.28 -4.30 -4.96
CA HIS A 79 11.87 -4.73 -3.69
C HIS A 79 11.08 -4.23 -2.47
N GLU A 80 10.69 -2.94 -2.47
CA GLU A 80 9.93 -2.39 -1.34
C GLU A 80 8.49 -2.93 -1.30
N GLY A 81 7.88 -3.20 -2.46
CA GLY A 81 6.57 -3.86 -2.55
C GLY A 81 6.58 -5.28 -1.99
N ILE A 82 7.59 -6.07 -2.35
CA ILE A 82 7.79 -7.43 -1.80
C ILE A 82 8.07 -7.34 -0.30
N ALA A 83 8.91 -6.41 0.16
CA ALA A 83 9.18 -6.22 1.59
C ALA A 83 7.91 -5.85 2.38
N ALA A 84 7.05 -5.00 1.82
CA ALA A 84 5.76 -4.65 2.43
C ALA A 84 4.83 -5.87 2.51
N MET A 85 4.79 -6.69 1.47
CA MET A 85 4.04 -7.95 1.44
C MET A 85 4.57 -8.94 2.48
N GLN A 86 5.88 -9.16 2.55
CA GLN A 86 6.51 -10.05 3.54
C GLN A 86 6.18 -9.66 4.99
N CYS A 87 6.05 -8.37 5.24
CA CYS A 87 5.75 -7.83 6.56
C CYS A 87 4.25 -7.69 6.85
N GLY A 88 3.37 -7.98 5.90
CA GLY A 88 1.94 -7.69 6.02
C GLY A 88 1.67 -6.21 6.32
N ALA A 89 2.45 -5.29 5.72
CA ALA A 89 2.44 -3.86 6.02
C ALA A 89 1.17 -3.14 5.50
N PHE A 90 0.01 -3.67 5.86
CA PHE A 90 -1.31 -3.23 5.39
C PHE A 90 -2.24 -3.04 6.59
N HIS A 91 -2.75 -1.82 6.77
CA HIS A 91 -3.56 -1.48 7.94
C HIS A 91 -5.00 -1.11 7.61
N ILE A 92 -5.30 -0.91 6.32
CA ILE A 92 -6.64 -0.58 5.84
C ILE A 92 -7.24 -1.83 5.20
N SER A 93 -8.26 -2.38 5.82
CA SER A 93 -8.98 -3.55 5.34
C SER A 93 -10.43 -3.47 5.75
N THR A 94 -11.33 -3.80 4.82
CA THR A 94 -12.77 -3.88 5.06
C THR A 94 -13.26 -5.25 4.59
N ALA A 95 -13.87 -6.03 5.51
CA ALA A 95 -14.42 -7.35 5.22
C ALA A 95 -13.43 -8.30 4.51
N GLY A 96 -12.16 -8.27 4.91
CA GLY A 96 -11.10 -9.12 4.34
C GLY A 96 -10.49 -8.60 3.03
N VAL A 97 -11.00 -7.51 2.48
CA VAL A 97 -10.41 -6.90 1.27
C VAL A 97 -9.46 -5.77 1.68
N THR A 98 -8.22 -5.87 1.25
CA THR A 98 -7.10 -5.06 1.74
C THR A 98 -6.66 -4.01 0.73
N TYR A 99 -6.34 -2.81 1.21
CA TYR A 99 -5.54 -1.83 0.48
C TYR A 99 -4.05 -2.09 0.71
N PHE A 100 -3.31 -2.36 -0.36
CA PHE A 100 -1.90 -2.79 -0.31
C PHE A 100 -0.89 -1.63 -0.19
N ASN A 101 -1.30 -0.44 0.24
CA ASN A 101 -0.42 0.72 0.42
C ASN A 101 0.47 1.04 -0.80
N THR A 102 -0.04 0.81 -2.00
CA THR A 102 0.74 0.92 -3.25
C THR A 102 1.22 2.34 -3.53
N THR A 103 0.38 3.36 -3.30
CA THR A 103 0.79 4.77 -3.38
C THR A 103 1.80 5.14 -2.29
N PRO A 104 1.61 4.82 -0.99
CA PRO A 104 2.64 5.07 0.04
C PRO A 104 4.00 4.46 -0.26
N ILE A 105 4.05 3.22 -0.77
CA ILE A 105 5.30 2.57 -1.18
C ILE A 105 5.93 3.33 -2.35
N GLY A 106 5.14 3.69 -3.35
CA GLY A 106 5.58 4.50 -4.49
C GLY A 106 6.22 5.83 -4.03
N ARG A 107 5.63 6.51 -3.04
CA ARG A 107 6.18 7.77 -2.49
C ARG A 107 7.47 7.57 -1.71
N ALA A 108 7.64 6.43 -1.01
CA ALA A 108 8.89 6.10 -0.35
C ALA A 108 10.05 5.99 -1.36
N VAL A 109 9.79 5.34 -2.49
CA VAL A 109 10.77 5.18 -3.57
C VAL A 109 11.00 6.50 -4.32
N THR A 110 9.93 7.19 -4.71
CA THR A 110 10.04 8.48 -5.41
C THR A 110 10.81 9.51 -4.60
N GLY A 111 10.41 9.72 -3.33
CA GLY A 111 11.03 10.75 -2.49
C GLY A 111 12.52 10.49 -2.20
N THR A 112 12.94 9.24 -2.14
CA THR A 112 14.35 8.88 -1.92
C THR A 112 15.17 8.94 -3.21
N MET A 113 14.70 8.32 -4.29
CA MET A 113 15.48 8.20 -5.53
C MET A 113 15.59 9.52 -6.29
N LEU A 114 14.53 10.33 -6.35
CA LEU A 114 14.59 11.63 -7.03
C LEU A 114 15.51 12.59 -6.27
N VAL A 115 15.47 12.62 -4.93
CA VAL A 115 16.37 13.46 -4.14
C VAL A 115 17.83 12.98 -4.22
N ALA A 116 18.07 11.67 -4.36
CA ALA A 116 19.41 11.16 -4.64
C ALA A 116 19.93 11.68 -5.99
N ALA A 117 19.11 11.66 -7.04
CA ALA A 117 19.44 12.21 -8.35
C ALA A 117 19.66 13.74 -8.31
N MET A 118 18.86 14.47 -7.54
CA MET A 118 19.07 15.92 -7.31
C MET A 118 20.42 16.24 -6.70
N LYS A 119 20.89 15.38 -5.78
CA LYS A 119 22.21 15.55 -5.14
C LYS A 119 23.35 15.40 -6.15
N GLU A 120 23.21 14.54 -7.14
CA GLU A 120 24.18 14.39 -8.24
C GLU A 120 24.27 15.66 -9.10
N ASP A 121 23.16 16.38 -9.27
CA ASP A 121 23.04 17.60 -10.08
C ASP A 121 23.31 18.87 -9.27
N ASP A 122 23.70 18.76 -7.99
CA ASP A 122 23.87 19.88 -7.05
C ASP A 122 22.60 20.75 -6.95
N VAL A 123 21.44 20.12 -6.85
CA VAL A 123 20.14 20.76 -6.65
C VAL A 123 19.71 20.54 -5.20
N ASN A 124 19.61 21.63 -4.43
CA ASN A 124 19.41 21.59 -2.98
C ASN A 124 18.07 22.18 -2.51
N ILE A 125 17.18 22.51 -3.44
CA ILE A 125 15.81 22.94 -3.14
C ILE A 125 14.85 21.94 -3.79
N TRP A 126 13.98 21.35 -2.98
CA TRP A 126 13.04 20.31 -3.39
C TRP A 126 11.60 20.80 -3.35
N GLY A 127 10.84 20.47 -4.38
CA GLY A 127 9.40 20.68 -4.45
C GLY A 127 8.68 19.57 -5.21
N ASP A 128 7.37 19.54 -5.06
CA ASP A 128 6.48 18.63 -5.77
C ASP A 128 5.09 19.28 -5.95
N GLY A 129 4.21 18.63 -6.70
CA GLY A 129 2.85 19.11 -6.97
C GLY A 129 1.81 18.76 -5.91
N SER A 130 2.19 18.26 -4.75
CA SER A 130 1.25 17.82 -3.72
C SER A 130 0.52 18.99 -3.07
N THR A 131 -0.80 18.86 -2.92
CA THR A 131 -1.62 19.87 -2.26
C THR A 131 -1.49 19.79 -0.73
N TYR A 132 -1.65 20.91 -0.04
CA TYR A 132 -1.59 20.98 1.44
C TYR A 132 -2.68 20.15 2.15
N LYS A 133 -3.72 19.71 1.45
CA LYS A 133 -4.79 18.84 1.97
C LYS A 133 -4.52 17.34 1.74
N GLY A 134 -3.51 17.01 0.93
CA GLY A 134 -3.15 15.64 0.58
C GLY A 134 -2.19 14.98 1.58
N ASN A 135 -1.97 13.68 1.42
CA ASN A 135 -0.99 12.93 2.20
C ASN A 135 0.43 13.09 1.67
N ASP A 136 0.58 13.29 0.36
CA ASP A 136 1.86 13.15 -0.34
C ASP A 136 2.84 14.27 -0.02
N ILE A 137 2.33 15.46 0.31
CA ILE A 137 3.16 16.59 0.75
C ILE A 137 4.03 16.22 1.96
N GLU A 138 3.47 15.50 2.93
CA GLU A 138 4.22 15.05 4.10
C GLU A 138 5.11 13.85 3.78
N ARG A 139 4.64 12.90 2.98
CA ARG A 139 5.41 11.73 2.57
C ARG A 139 6.69 12.12 1.83
N LEU A 140 6.56 12.94 0.78
CA LEU A 140 7.69 13.39 -0.03
C LEU A 140 8.64 14.30 0.75
N TYR A 141 8.12 15.19 1.60
CA TYR A 141 8.89 15.99 2.53
C TYR A 141 9.81 15.13 3.43
N ARG A 142 9.24 14.12 4.08
CA ARG A 142 10.00 13.25 5.00
C ARG A 142 11.07 12.44 4.26
N TYR A 143 10.71 11.77 3.18
CA TYR A 143 11.66 10.94 2.43
C TYR A 143 12.77 11.78 1.79
N GLY A 144 12.46 12.97 1.31
CA GLY A 144 13.44 13.91 0.80
C GLY A 144 14.47 14.29 1.86
N LEU A 145 14.02 14.65 3.06
CA LEU A 145 14.91 15.03 4.17
C LEU A 145 15.69 13.86 4.77
N LEU A 146 15.15 12.64 4.73
CA LEU A 146 15.91 11.46 5.13
C LEU A 146 17.06 11.18 4.16
N THR A 147 16.88 11.47 2.86
CA THR A 147 17.90 11.27 1.83
C THR A 147 18.92 12.41 1.83
N ASN A 148 18.47 13.65 2.00
CA ASN A 148 19.33 14.82 2.10
C ASN A 148 18.83 15.78 3.19
N PRO A 149 19.38 15.72 4.42
CA PRO A 149 18.92 16.54 5.54
C PRO A 149 19.21 18.05 5.38
N SER A 150 20.03 18.44 4.40
CA SER A 150 20.34 19.85 4.10
C SER A 150 19.40 20.49 3.08
N LEU A 151 18.42 19.74 2.54
CA LEU A 151 17.45 20.27 1.59
C LEU A 151 16.69 21.48 2.16
N LYS A 152 16.52 22.48 1.33
CA LYS A 152 15.46 23.48 1.48
C LYS A 152 14.23 22.98 0.73
N ILE A 153 13.07 23.31 1.24
CA ILE A 153 11.79 22.83 0.67
C ILE A 153 11.02 24.02 0.13
N HIS A 154 10.65 23.97 -1.14
CA HIS A 154 9.69 24.89 -1.73
C HIS A 154 8.54 24.10 -2.32
N GLN A 155 7.38 24.16 -1.69
CA GLN A 155 6.16 23.52 -2.17
C GLN A 155 5.27 24.59 -2.80
N PRO A 156 4.93 24.54 -4.11
CA PRO A 156 4.07 25.53 -4.75
C PRO A 156 2.74 25.72 -3.99
N TRP A 157 2.13 24.64 -3.52
CA TRP A 157 0.89 24.69 -2.75
C TRP A 157 1.02 25.21 -1.30
N LEU A 158 2.21 25.62 -0.86
CA LEU A 158 2.47 26.34 0.39
C LEU A 158 2.96 27.78 0.11
N ASP A 159 3.18 28.16 -1.14
CA ASP A 159 3.53 29.51 -1.55
C ASP A 159 2.25 30.31 -1.84
N GLN A 160 1.97 31.32 -1.02
CA GLN A 160 0.75 32.11 -1.16
C GLN A 160 0.63 32.77 -2.53
N LEU A 161 1.75 33.20 -3.13
CA LEU A 161 1.76 33.80 -4.46
C LEU A 161 1.33 32.80 -5.54
N PHE A 162 1.76 31.54 -5.44
CA PHE A 162 1.30 30.49 -6.35
C PHE A 162 -0.21 30.25 -6.19
N ILE A 163 -0.68 30.19 -4.94
CA ILE A 163 -2.11 29.95 -4.65
C ILE A 163 -2.97 31.11 -5.17
N ASP A 164 -2.53 32.35 -4.99
CA ASP A 164 -3.26 33.53 -5.43
C ASP A 164 -3.35 33.62 -6.98
N GLU A 165 -2.29 33.20 -7.66
CA GLU A 165 -2.23 33.24 -9.14
C GLU A 165 -2.80 31.98 -9.80
N LEU A 166 -2.58 30.79 -9.23
CA LEU A 166 -2.83 29.48 -9.87
C LEU A 166 -3.53 28.46 -8.95
N GLY A 167 -4.23 28.91 -7.90
CA GLY A 167 -4.80 28.07 -6.87
C GLY A 167 -5.95 27.14 -7.29
N GLY A 168 -6.29 27.06 -8.58
CA GLY A 168 -7.33 26.23 -9.14
C GLY A 168 -6.96 25.62 -10.49
N ARG A 169 -7.62 24.52 -10.86
CA ARG A 169 -7.38 23.85 -12.16
C ARG A 169 -7.72 24.73 -13.36
N ALA A 170 -8.76 25.56 -13.24
CA ALA A 170 -9.15 26.49 -14.30
C ALA A 170 -8.07 27.55 -14.53
N GLU A 171 -7.54 28.12 -13.45
CA GLU A 171 -6.47 29.11 -13.45
C GLU A 171 -5.18 28.52 -14.03
N MET A 172 -4.78 27.33 -13.59
CA MET A 172 -3.61 26.61 -14.13
C MET A 172 -3.76 26.31 -15.62
N SER A 173 -4.92 25.83 -16.07
CA SER A 173 -5.20 25.55 -17.48
C SER A 173 -5.17 26.82 -18.33
N ALA A 174 -5.76 27.91 -17.85
CA ALA A 174 -5.72 29.21 -18.51
C ALA A 174 -4.29 29.74 -18.62
N PHE A 175 -3.51 29.63 -17.54
CA PHE A 175 -2.11 30.02 -17.48
C PHE A 175 -1.26 29.25 -18.51
N MET A 176 -1.39 27.92 -18.58
CA MET A 176 -0.68 27.12 -19.59
C MET A 176 -1.06 27.55 -21.01
N THR A 177 -2.34 27.76 -21.27
CA THR A 177 -2.85 28.19 -22.59
C THR A 177 -2.33 29.57 -22.99
N GLN A 178 -2.28 30.55 -22.06
CA GLN A 178 -1.75 31.90 -22.30
C GLN A 178 -0.27 31.89 -22.71
N HIS A 179 0.48 30.86 -22.28
CA HIS A 179 1.89 30.69 -22.63
C HIS A 179 2.13 29.78 -23.84
N GLY A 180 1.07 29.46 -24.59
CA GLY A 180 1.15 28.70 -25.83
C GLY A 180 1.15 27.17 -25.65
N PHE A 181 0.95 26.70 -24.42
CA PHE A 181 0.87 25.29 -24.12
C PHE A 181 -0.60 24.86 -24.00
N GLY A 182 -1.13 24.31 -25.10
CA GLY A 182 -2.48 23.76 -25.09
C GLY A 182 -2.59 22.55 -24.18
N TYR A 183 -2.91 22.74 -22.90
CA TYR A 183 -3.28 21.65 -22.03
C TYR A 183 -4.70 21.20 -22.42
N LYS A 184 -4.79 20.12 -23.20
CA LYS A 184 -6.08 19.46 -23.42
C LYS A 184 -6.53 18.93 -22.08
N MET A 185 -7.45 19.64 -21.41
CA MET A 185 -8.22 19.02 -20.35
C MET A 185 -8.76 17.72 -20.90
N SER A 186 -8.24 16.58 -20.44
CA SER A 186 -8.90 15.30 -20.67
C SER A 186 -10.35 15.50 -20.24
N ALA A 187 -11.30 15.06 -21.06
CA ALA A 187 -12.72 15.08 -20.74
C ALA A 187 -12.88 14.78 -19.25
N GLU A 188 -13.68 15.57 -18.54
CA GLU A 188 -13.80 15.51 -17.08
C GLU A 188 -13.96 14.07 -16.63
N LYS A 189 -12.84 13.44 -16.26
CA LYS A 189 -12.92 12.14 -15.61
C LYS A 189 -13.64 12.33 -14.28
N ALA A 190 -14.57 11.43 -13.97
CA ALA A 190 -15.35 11.45 -12.75
C ALA A 190 -14.49 11.28 -11.48
N TYR A 191 -13.20 11.00 -11.63
CA TYR A 191 -12.24 10.79 -10.55
C TYR A 191 -10.80 11.06 -11.02
N SER A 192 -9.86 11.16 -10.08
CA SER A 192 -8.41 11.20 -10.32
C SER A 192 -7.81 9.82 -10.18
N THR A 193 -6.76 9.53 -10.93
CA THR A 193 -6.01 8.26 -10.84
C THR A 193 -4.55 8.55 -10.55
N ASP A 194 -3.96 7.78 -9.63
CA ASP A 194 -2.52 7.70 -9.35
C ASP A 194 -2.10 6.24 -9.41
N SER A 195 -1.08 5.91 -10.17
CA SER A 195 -0.70 4.53 -10.44
C SER A 195 0.80 4.30 -10.37
N ASN A 196 1.16 3.06 -10.13
CA ASN A 196 2.49 2.50 -10.32
C ASN A 196 2.35 0.99 -10.59
N MET A 197 3.45 0.28 -10.84
CA MET A 197 3.37 -1.14 -11.17
C MET A 197 2.83 -2.03 -10.05
N LEU A 198 2.73 -1.56 -8.80
CA LEU A 198 2.17 -2.33 -7.69
C LEU A 198 0.65 -2.17 -7.57
N GLY A 199 0.10 -1.06 -8.07
CA GLY A 199 -1.32 -0.79 -7.97
C GLY A 199 -1.73 0.60 -8.44
N ALA A 200 -3.04 0.81 -8.48
CA ALA A 200 -3.66 2.09 -8.80
C ALA A 200 -4.60 2.54 -7.70
N THR A 201 -4.68 3.86 -7.54
CA THR A 201 -5.59 4.56 -6.63
C THR A 201 -6.50 5.45 -7.46
N HIS A 202 -7.82 5.30 -7.28
CA HIS A 202 -8.83 6.16 -7.88
C HIS A 202 -9.54 6.91 -6.76
N GLU A 203 -9.52 8.23 -6.79
CA GLU A 203 -10.06 9.08 -5.72
C GLU A 203 -10.58 10.41 -6.22
N ALA A 204 -11.13 11.21 -5.35
CA ALA A 204 -11.64 12.57 -5.58
C ALA A 204 -12.92 12.65 -6.43
N LYS A 205 -13.45 13.85 -6.59
CA LYS A 205 -14.64 14.20 -7.38
C LYS A 205 -15.86 13.32 -7.01
N ASP A 206 -16.41 12.56 -7.97
CA ASP A 206 -17.60 11.74 -7.75
C ASP A 206 -17.37 10.63 -6.72
N LEU A 207 -16.11 10.17 -6.54
CA LEU A 207 -15.78 9.17 -5.53
C LEU A 207 -15.79 9.72 -4.10
N GLU A 208 -15.79 11.04 -3.89
CA GLU A 208 -15.96 11.64 -2.55
C GLU A 208 -17.37 11.41 -2.00
N HIS A 209 -18.34 11.13 -2.87
CA HIS A 209 -19.70 10.82 -2.49
C HIS A 209 -19.89 9.33 -2.22
N LEU A 210 -20.27 8.95 -1.00
CA LEU A 210 -20.42 7.54 -0.60
C LEU A 210 -21.56 6.80 -1.30
N ASN A 211 -22.48 7.53 -1.95
CA ASN A 211 -23.52 6.94 -2.79
C ASN A 211 -23.07 6.68 -4.24
N SER A 212 -21.85 7.05 -4.61
CA SER A 212 -21.23 6.66 -5.88
C SER A 212 -20.64 5.25 -5.73
N GLY A 213 -21.11 4.29 -6.50
CA GLY A 213 -20.59 2.93 -6.46
C GLY A 213 -19.18 2.81 -7.09
N MET A 214 -18.43 1.78 -6.69
CA MET A 214 -17.13 1.44 -7.31
C MET A 214 -17.22 1.28 -8.84
N LYS A 215 -18.41 0.99 -9.36
CA LYS A 215 -18.69 0.73 -10.78
C LYS A 215 -18.44 1.91 -11.72
N ILE A 216 -18.27 3.12 -11.19
CA ILE A 216 -17.90 4.29 -12.00
C ILE A 216 -16.43 4.28 -12.41
N VAL A 217 -15.60 3.50 -11.72
CA VAL A 217 -14.17 3.36 -12.02
C VAL A 217 -13.99 2.45 -13.23
N GLN A 218 -13.21 2.91 -14.19
CA GLN A 218 -12.69 2.08 -15.26
C GLN A 218 -11.33 1.53 -14.81
N PRO A 219 -11.20 0.22 -14.50
CA PRO A 219 -9.93 -0.37 -14.08
C PRO A 219 -8.83 -0.17 -15.13
N ILE A 220 -7.60 0.08 -14.66
CA ILE A 220 -6.41 0.22 -15.51
C ILE A 220 -5.43 -0.95 -15.33
N MET A 221 -5.57 -1.73 -14.27
CA MET A 221 -4.75 -2.91 -14.02
C MET A 221 -5.54 -4.23 -14.12
N GLY A 222 -6.85 -4.14 -14.25
CA GLY A 222 -7.72 -5.29 -14.29
C GLY A 222 -8.93 -5.10 -15.19
N VAL A 223 -9.93 -5.95 -14.98
CA VAL A 223 -11.18 -5.95 -15.74
C VAL A 223 -12.34 -5.45 -14.86
N PRO A 224 -13.35 -4.78 -15.44
CA PRO A 224 -14.54 -4.36 -14.71
C PRO A 224 -15.44 -5.57 -14.41
N PHE A 225 -14.97 -6.42 -13.50
CA PHE A 225 -15.58 -7.73 -13.21
C PHE A 225 -17.05 -7.67 -12.78
N TRP A 226 -17.56 -6.54 -12.33
CA TRP A 226 -18.96 -6.33 -11.97
C TRP A 226 -19.89 -6.19 -13.18
N ARG A 227 -19.36 -5.99 -14.40
CA ARG A 227 -20.16 -5.87 -15.62
C ARG A 227 -20.60 -7.23 -16.12
N GLU A 228 -21.85 -7.37 -16.53
CA GLU A 228 -22.39 -8.63 -17.05
C GLU A 228 -21.70 -9.12 -18.32
N ASP A 229 -21.27 -8.20 -19.18
CA ASP A 229 -20.55 -8.47 -20.42
C ASP A 229 -19.07 -8.84 -20.20
N CYS A 230 -18.54 -8.70 -19.00
CA CYS A 230 -17.19 -9.09 -18.67
C CYS A 230 -17.10 -10.60 -18.43
N VAL A 231 -16.49 -11.33 -19.34
CA VAL A 231 -16.29 -12.78 -19.23
C VAL A 231 -14.98 -13.07 -18.52
N VAL A 232 -15.06 -13.67 -17.33
CA VAL A 232 -13.92 -14.14 -16.55
C VAL A 232 -13.94 -15.67 -16.52
N LYS A 233 -12.88 -16.29 -17.03
CA LYS A 233 -12.71 -17.75 -16.97
C LYS A 233 -11.99 -18.14 -15.68
N HIS A 234 -12.37 -19.26 -15.09
CA HIS A 234 -11.64 -19.85 -13.96
C HIS A 234 -10.22 -20.22 -14.40
N GLU A 235 -9.27 -20.05 -13.51
CA GLU A 235 -7.86 -20.32 -13.77
C GLU A 235 -7.18 -20.82 -12.48
N GLU A 236 -6.38 -21.87 -12.62
CA GLU A 236 -5.52 -22.34 -11.55
C GLU A 236 -4.15 -21.64 -11.67
N VAL A 237 -3.69 -21.09 -10.57
CA VAL A 237 -2.40 -20.37 -10.50
C VAL A 237 -1.60 -20.92 -9.35
N THR A 238 -0.35 -21.31 -9.62
CA THR A 238 0.60 -21.73 -8.60
C THR A 238 1.62 -20.64 -8.37
N VAL A 239 1.77 -20.23 -7.11
CA VAL A 239 2.76 -19.26 -6.65
C VAL A 239 3.78 -19.97 -5.79
N ARG A 240 5.08 -19.83 -6.10
CA ARG A 240 6.19 -20.40 -5.33
C ARG A 240 6.98 -19.31 -4.62
N PHE A 241 7.30 -19.61 -3.35
CA PHE A 241 8.14 -18.81 -2.49
C PHE A 241 9.41 -19.57 -2.07
N GLU A 242 10.51 -18.82 -1.94
CA GLU A 242 11.76 -19.26 -1.32
C GLU A 242 12.21 -18.21 -0.31
N GLU A 243 12.34 -18.58 0.96
CA GLU A 243 12.69 -17.69 2.09
C GLU A 243 11.86 -16.36 2.08
N GLY A 244 10.56 -16.47 1.77
CA GLY A 244 9.63 -15.34 1.73
C GLY A 244 9.67 -14.52 0.44
N GLN A 245 10.56 -14.84 -0.50
CA GLN A 245 10.59 -14.19 -1.81
C GLN A 245 9.69 -14.95 -2.79
N PRO A 246 8.80 -14.28 -3.52
CA PRO A 246 8.11 -14.90 -4.62
C PRO A 246 9.11 -15.14 -5.75
N VAL A 247 9.23 -16.38 -6.23
CA VAL A 247 10.28 -16.77 -7.21
C VAL A 247 9.72 -17.38 -8.47
N ALA A 248 8.48 -17.89 -8.47
CA ALA A 248 7.88 -18.47 -9.66
C ALA A 248 6.35 -18.34 -9.68
N LEU A 249 5.79 -18.27 -10.87
CA LEU A 249 4.37 -18.32 -11.17
C LEU A 249 4.12 -19.41 -12.22
N ASN A 250 3.18 -20.32 -11.95
CA ASN A 250 2.82 -21.42 -12.87
C ASN A 250 4.04 -22.23 -13.35
N GLY A 251 5.02 -22.45 -12.47
CA GLY A 251 6.24 -23.19 -12.78
C GLY A 251 7.31 -22.39 -13.54
N VAL A 252 7.03 -21.16 -13.97
CA VAL A 252 8.00 -20.25 -14.59
C VAL A 252 8.74 -19.46 -13.50
N SER A 253 10.05 -19.59 -13.44
CA SER A 253 10.90 -18.86 -12.49
C SER A 253 11.30 -17.49 -13.03
N TYR A 254 11.36 -16.49 -12.16
CA TYR A 254 11.72 -15.11 -12.46
C TYR A 254 12.92 -14.68 -11.62
N SER A 255 13.96 -14.22 -12.28
CA SER A 255 15.14 -13.61 -11.62
C SER A 255 14.97 -12.11 -11.40
N ASP A 256 14.12 -11.46 -12.18
CA ASP A 256 13.78 -10.04 -12.03
C ASP A 256 12.42 -9.92 -11.30
N PRO A 257 12.40 -9.30 -10.10
CA PRO A 257 11.16 -9.11 -9.35
C PRO A 257 10.17 -8.17 -10.06
N VAL A 258 10.65 -7.30 -10.96
CA VAL A 258 9.77 -6.45 -11.79
C VAL A 258 8.92 -7.31 -12.72
N GLU A 259 9.56 -8.24 -13.45
CA GLU A 259 8.86 -9.13 -14.37
C GLU A 259 7.88 -10.05 -13.64
N LEU A 260 8.26 -10.57 -12.48
CA LEU A 260 7.36 -11.38 -11.65
C LEU A 260 6.11 -10.60 -11.23
N ILE A 261 6.26 -9.36 -10.77
CA ILE A 261 5.13 -8.51 -10.36
C ILE A 261 4.25 -8.18 -11.56
N LEU A 262 4.82 -7.86 -12.71
CA LEU A 262 4.06 -7.58 -13.93
C LEU A 262 3.27 -8.81 -14.40
N GLU A 263 3.85 -10.01 -14.32
CA GLU A 263 3.12 -11.25 -14.59
C GLU A 263 2.00 -11.50 -13.58
N ALA A 264 2.28 -11.33 -12.28
CA ALA A 264 1.27 -11.46 -11.24
C ALA A 264 0.11 -10.46 -11.45
N ASN A 265 0.41 -9.23 -11.88
CA ASN A 265 -0.59 -8.23 -12.25
C ASN A 265 -1.45 -8.70 -13.43
N ARG A 266 -0.82 -9.26 -14.46
CA ARG A 266 -1.52 -9.76 -15.64
C ARG A 266 -2.46 -10.92 -15.30
N ILE A 267 -2.01 -11.83 -14.43
CA ILE A 267 -2.82 -12.94 -13.95
C ILE A 267 -3.98 -12.42 -13.09
N GLY A 268 -3.72 -11.71 -12.01
CA GLY A 268 -4.76 -11.21 -11.11
C GLY A 268 -5.71 -10.21 -11.81
N GLY A 269 -5.16 -9.37 -12.69
CA GLY A 269 -5.93 -8.33 -13.41
C GLY A 269 -7.02 -8.89 -14.31
N ARG A 270 -6.78 -9.98 -15.05
CA ARG A 270 -7.81 -10.60 -15.91
C ARG A 270 -8.98 -11.21 -15.13
N HIS A 271 -8.84 -11.36 -13.81
CA HIS A 271 -9.90 -11.76 -12.90
C HIS A 271 -10.57 -10.58 -12.18
N GLY A 272 -9.96 -9.39 -12.21
CA GLY A 272 -10.36 -8.24 -11.39
C GLY A 272 -10.01 -8.42 -9.91
N LEU A 273 -9.02 -9.27 -9.61
CA LEU A 273 -8.53 -9.52 -8.26
C LEU A 273 -7.90 -8.25 -7.66
N GLY A 274 -8.01 -8.08 -6.35
CA GLY A 274 -7.32 -7.01 -5.62
C GLY A 274 -7.95 -5.63 -5.78
N MET A 275 -9.18 -5.54 -6.27
CA MET A 275 -9.95 -4.29 -6.19
C MET A 275 -10.60 -4.14 -4.81
N SER A 276 -10.48 -2.94 -4.23
CA SER A 276 -11.08 -2.62 -2.94
C SER A 276 -11.64 -1.19 -2.90
N ASP A 277 -12.73 -1.01 -2.14
CA ASP A 277 -13.36 0.27 -1.82
C ASP A 277 -13.14 0.53 -0.33
N GLN A 278 -12.36 1.56 0.00
CA GLN A 278 -11.92 1.82 1.36
C GLN A 278 -12.23 3.25 1.79
N ILE A 279 -12.61 3.37 3.06
CA ILE A 279 -12.64 4.66 3.76
C ILE A 279 -11.43 4.70 4.67
N GLU A 280 -10.62 5.73 4.54
CA GLU A 280 -9.37 5.90 5.26
C GLU A 280 -9.30 7.23 6.02
N ASN A 281 -8.44 7.30 7.02
CA ASN A 281 -8.06 8.57 7.64
C ASN A 281 -6.78 9.06 6.96
N ARG A 282 -6.83 10.26 6.38
CA ARG A 282 -5.62 10.95 5.90
C ARG A 282 -4.66 11.23 7.06
N ILE A 283 -3.42 11.58 6.75
CA ILE A 283 -2.41 11.95 7.74
C ILE A 283 -2.90 13.13 8.60
N ILE A 284 -3.68 14.05 8.03
CA ILE A 284 -4.33 15.18 8.70
C ILE A 284 -5.64 14.80 9.43
N GLU A 285 -5.89 13.51 9.67
CA GLU A 285 -7.07 12.92 10.35
C GLU A 285 -8.42 13.13 9.62
N ALA A 286 -8.46 13.75 8.44
CA ALA A 286 -9.69 13.84 7.66
C ALA A 286 -10.02 12.49 7.01
N LYS A 287 -11.32 12.17 6.93
CA LYS A 287 -11.82 11.00 6.19
C LYS A 287 -11.72 11.22 4.70
N SER A 288 -11.30 10.18 3.98
CA SER A 288 -11.36 10.13 2.52
C SER A 288 -11.75 8.72 2.05
N ARG A 289 -12.14 8.61 0.80
CA ARG A 289 -12.46 7.34 0.16
C ARG A 289 -11.59 7.16 -1.06
N GLY A 290 -11.12 5.93 -1.26
CA GLY A 290 -10.40 5.52 -2.47
C GLY A 290 -10.87 4.16 -2.96
N ILE A 291 -10.85 4.00 -4.30
CA ILE A 291 -10.97 2.70 -4.96
C ILE A 291 -9.57 2.30 -5.41
N TYR A 292 -9.15 1.10 -5.06
CA TYR A 292 -7.78 0.63 -5.25
C TYR A 292 -7.74 -0.60 -6.13
N GLU A 293 -6.71 -0.70 -6.95
CA GLU A 293 -6.35 -1.90 -7.71
C GLU A 293 -4.94 -2.34 -7.29
N ALA A 294 -4.75 -3.62 -7.00
CA ALA A 294 -3.44 -4.22 -6.73
C ALA A 294 -3.45 -5.73 -7.06
N PRO A 295 -3.69 -6.12 -8.32
CA PRO A 295 -3.96 -7.51 -8.66
C PRO A 295 -2.79 -8.45 -8.38
N GLY A 296 -1.56 -8.05 -8.66
CA GLY A 296 -0.38 -8.86 -8.42
C GLY A 296 -0.08 -9.03 -6.94
N LEU A 297 -0.11 -7.93 -6.17
CA LEU A 297 0.11 -8.01 -4.72
C LEU A 297 -0.98 -8.85 -4.04
N ALA A 298 -2.24 -8.74 -4.48
CA ALA A 298 -3.33 -9.56 -3.94
C ALA A 298 -3.08 -11.05 -4.19
N LEU A 299 -2.71 -11.43 -5.42
CA LEU A 299 -2.38 -12.81 -5.77
C LEU A 299 -1.23 -13.36 -4.92
N LEU A 300 -0.13 -12.61 -4.85
CA LEU A 300 1.05 -13.00 -4.09
C LEU A 300 0.76 -13.10 -2.59
N PHE A 301 0.00 -12.15 -2.05
CA PHE A 301 -0.31 -12.10 -0.62
C PHE A 301 -1.25 -13.23 -0.17
N ILE A 302 -2.23 -13.62 -0.99
CA ILE A 302 -3.10 -14.79 -0.73
C ILE A 302 -2.24 -16.05 -0.52
N ALA A 303 -1.31 -16.31 -1.43
CA ALA A 303 -0.42 -17.46 -1.34
C ALA A 303 0.55 -17.37 -0.15
N TYR A 304 1.09 -16.18 0.08
CA TYR A 304 2.01 -15.91 1.19
C TYR A 304 1.34 -16.11 2.55
N GLU A 305 0.14 -15.55 2.75
CA GLU A 305 -0.62 -15.68 3.99
C GLU A 305 -1.04 -17.14 4.25
N ARG A 306 -1.32 -17.90 3.19
CA ARG A 306 -1.58 -19.34 3.30
C ARG A 306 -0.38 -20.10 3.84
N LEU A 307 0.83 -19.77 3.38
CA LEU A 307 2.06 -20.39 3.89
C LEU A 307 2.36 -19.95 5.33
N ILE A 308 2.15 -18.69 5.68
CA ILE A 308 2.27 -18.20 7.07
C ILE A 308 1.44 -19.08 8.00
N THR A 309 0.16 -19.27 7.69
CA THR A 309 -0.76 -20.03 8.54
C THR A 309 -0.45 -21.53 8.59
N GLY A 310 0.19 -22.06 7.56
CA GLY A 310 0.60 -23.48 7.54
C GLY A 310 1.93 -23.77 8.23
N ILE A 311 2.77 -22.77 8.40
CA ILE A 311 4.16 -22.93 8.90
C ILE A 311 4.32 -22.44 10.34
N HIS A 312 3.72 -21.31 10.70
CA HIS A 312 3.89 -20.68 12.01
C HIS A 312 2.79 -21.08 13.00
N ASN A 313 3.11 -21.01 14.31
CA ASN A 313 2.12 -21.16 15.37
C ASN A 313 1.29 -19.89 15.55
N GLU A 314 0.15 -20.01 16.27
CA GLU A 314 -0.81 -18.92 16.42
C GLU A 314 -0.20 -17.67 17.07
N ASP A 315 0.61 -17.82 18.12
CA ASP A 315 1.24 -16.67 18.80
C ASP A 315 2.14 -15.86 17.85
N THR A 316 2.87 -16.55 16.97
CA THR A 316 3.71 -15.91 15.94
C THR A 316 2.87 -15.23 14.88
N ILE A 317 1.78 -15.85 14.44
CA ILE A 317 0.85 -15.30 13.44
C ILE A 317 0.18 -14.03 13.98
N GLU A 318 -0.30 -14.05 15.21
CA GLU A 318 -0.92 -12.91 15.88
C GLU A 318 0.07 -11.73 15.98
N GLN A 319 1.28 -12.00 16.48
CA GLN A 319 2.33 -10.97 16.56
C GLN A 319 2.71 -10.41 15.19
N TYR A 320 2.80 -11.25 14.16
CA TYR A 320 3.05 -10.84 12.78
C TYR A 320 1.96 -9.88 12.27
N ARG A 321 0.70 -10.24 12.46
CA ARG A 321 -0.45 -9.42 12.04
C ARG A 321 -0.49 -8.07 12.74
N ASP A 322 -0.24 -8.04 14.04
CA ASP A 322 -0.20 -6.79 14.82
C ASP A 322 0.96 -5.88 14.39
N ASN A 323 2.13 -6.44 14.19
CA ASN A 323 3.30 -5.72 13.70
C ASN A 323 3.07 -5.21 12.28
N GLY A 324 2.49 -6.03 11.41
CA GLY A 324 2.14 -5.67 10.04
C GLY A 324 1.18 -4.48 9.98
N ARG A 325 0.13 -4.50 10.79
CA ARG A 325 -0.83 -3.39 10.89
C ARG A 325 -0.17 -2.09 11.35
N LYS A 326 0.70 -2.14 12.38
CA LYS A 326 1.46 -0.98 12.84
C LYS A 326 2.39 -0.45 11.74
N LEU A 327 3.11 -1.35 11.09
CA LEU A 327 4.02 -1.02 10.00
C LEU A 327 3.29 -0.42 8.81
N GLY A 328 2.11 -0.96 8.45
CA GLY A 328 1.25 -0.43 7.40
C GLY A 328 0.82 1.01 7.67
N ARG A 329 0.50 1.36 8.92
CA ARG A 329 0.20 2.73 9.32
C ARG A 329 1.44 3.64 9.23
N LEU A 330 2.60 3.18 9.66
CA LEU A 330 3.86 3.93 9.51
C LEU A 330 4.17 4.20 8.03
N LEU A 331 4.05 3.19 7.19
CA LEU A 331 4.21 3.32 5.74
C LEU A 331 3.24 4.36 5.15
N TYR A 332 1.96 4.27 5.52
CA TYR A 332 0.94 5.21 5.08
C TYR A 332 1.28 6.67 5.44
N GLN A 333 1.90 6.88 6.61
CA GLN A 333 2.32 8.18 7.13
C GLN A 333 3.67 8.67 6.56
N GLY A 334 4.28 7.99 5.59
CA GLY A 334 5.60 8.37 5.06
C GLY A 334 6.77 8.00 5.97
N ARG A 335 6.62 7.01 6.84
CA ARG A 335 7.59 6.64 7.88
C ARG A 335 8.23 5.27 7.65
N TRP A 336 8.29 4.82 6.39
CA TRP A 336 8.78 3.49 6.00
C TRP A 336 10.24 3.22 6.39
N PHE A 337 11.07 4.27 6.46
CA PHE A 337 12.48 4.19 6.82
C PHE A 337 12.77 4.72 8.24
N ASP A 338 11.75 4.99 9.06
CA ASP A 338 11.95 5.32 10.46
C ASP A 338 12.48 4.10 11.24
N SER A 339 13.22 4.33 12.32
CA SER A 339 13.81 3.25 13.13
C SER A 339 12.78 2.24 13.62
N GLN A 340 11.59 2.70 14.02
CA GLN A 340 10.49 1.81 14.42
C GLN A 340 10.01 0.93 13.26
N ALA A 341 9.88 1.50 12.05
CA ALA A 341 9.50 0.73 10.87
C ALA A 341 10.55 -0.31 10.50
N LEU A 342 11.84 0.07 10.55
CA LEU A 342 12.95 -0.86 10.29
C LEU A 342 13.00 -2.00 11.31
N MET A 343 12.76 -1.75 12.60
CA MET A 343 12.64 -2.79 13.63
C MET A 343 11.51 -3.79 13.32
N LEU A 344 10.33 -3.30 12.94
CA LEU A 344 9.18 -4.14 12.60
C LEU A 344 9.44 -4.96 11.33
N ARG A 345 10.05 -4.32 10.32
CA ARG A 345 10.44 -4.99 9.07
C ARG A 345 11.45 -6.12 9.35
N GLU A 346 12.51 -5.82 10.07
CA GLU A 346 13.53 -6.82 10.39
C GLU A 346 12.93 -7.99 11.20
N THR A 347 12.05 -7.71 12.15
CA THR A 347 11.36 -8.76 12.91
C THR A 347 10.55 -9.67 11.98
N ALA A 348 9.72 -9.11 11.10
CA ALA A 348 8.90 -9.92 10.19
C ALA A 348 9.75 -10.66 9.16
N GLN A 349 10.75 -10.01 8.56
CA GLN A 349 11.58 -10.60 7.52
C GLN A 349 12.49 -11.70 8.08
N ARG A 350 13.07 -11.48 9.27
CA ARG A 350 14.00 -12.45 9.89
C ARG A 350 13.27 -13.66 10.50
N TRP A 351 12.17 -13.42 11.21
CA TRP A 351 11.56 -14.44 12.05
C TRP A 351 10.32 -15.09 11.42
N VAL A 352 9.72 -14.46 10.41
CA VAL A 352 8.56 -15.00 9.71
C VAL A 352 8.92 -15.36 8.27
N ALA A 353 9.34 -14.39 7.46
CA ALA A 353 9.51 -14.58 6.03
C ALA A 353 10.52 -15.66 5.65
N ARG A 354 11.63 -15.79 6.38
CA ARG A 354 12.65 -16.80 6.06
C ARG A 354 12.18 -18.26 6.16
N ALA A 355 11.15 -18.51 6.93
CA ALA A 355 10.55 -19.84 7.00
C ALA A 355 9.57 -20.10 5.83
N ILE A 356 9.15 -19.07 5.10
CA ILE A 356 8.16 -19.19 4.06
C ILE A 356 8.82 -19.68 2.77
N THR A 357 8.84 -20.99 2.61
CA THR A 357 9.30 -21.70 1.41
C THR A 357 8.25 -22.73 1.04
N GLY A 358 7.77 -22.70 -0.19
CA GLY A 358 6.73 -23.63 -0.63
C GLY A 358 5.92 -23.11 -1.82
N GLU A 359 4.90 -23.85 -2.17
CA GLU A 359 3.99 -23.55 -3.29
C GLU A 359 2.53 -23.57 -2.82
N VAL A 360 1.77 -22.64 -3.36
CA VAL A 360 0.31 -22.59 -3.16
C VAL A 360 -0.36 -22.52 -4.52
N THR A 361 -1.28 -23.46 -4.77
CA THR A 361 -2.15 -23.46 -5.97
C THR A 361 -3.51 -22.85 -5.59
N ILE A 362 -3.90 -21.84 -6.33
CA ILE A 362 -5.13 -21.05 -6.11
C ILE A 362 -5.99 -21.15 -7.37
N GLU A 363 -7.24 -21.47 -7.23
CA GLU A 363 -8.24 -21.29 -8.28
C GLU A 363 -8.78 -19.86 -8.19
N LEU A 364 -8.54 -19.06 -9.23
CA LEU A 364 -9.07 -17.71 -9.36
C LEU A 364 -10.39 -17.73 -10.12
N ARG A 365 -11.35 -16.98 -9.62
CA ARG A 365 -12.65 -16.75 -10.23
C ARG A 365 -12.85 -15.27 -10.49
N ARG A 366 -14.05 -14.77 -10.38
CA ARG A 366 -14.42 -13.39 -10.71
C ARG A 366 -14.23 -12.45 -9.53
N GLY A 367 -13.44 -11.38 -9.70
CA GLY A 367 -13.17 -10.42 -8.63
C GLY A 367 -12.27 -11.01 -7.54
N ASN A 368 -12.65 -10.80 -6.29
CA ASN A 368 -11.91 -11.34 -5.14
C ASN A 368 -12.36 -12.75 -4.73
N ASP A 369 -13.04 -13.47 -5.61
CA ASP A 369 -13.46 -14.85 -5.36
C ASP A 369 -12.36 -15.84 -5.76
N TYR A 370 -11.91 -16.66 -4.82
CA TYR A 370 -10.87 -17.67 -5.03
C TYR A 370 -11.03 -18.87 -4.08
N SER A 371 -10.33 -19.95 -4.40
CA SER A 371 -10.17 -21.12 -3.51
C SER A 371 -8.70 -21.55 -3.47
N ILE A 372 -8.23 -21.98 -2.31
CA ILE A 372 -6.93 -22.64 -2.19
C ILE A 372 -7.13 -24.11 -2.55
N LEU A 373 -6.45 -24.60 -3.58
CA LEU A 373 -6.54 -25.98 -4.04
C LEU A 373 -5.45 -26.86 -3.43
N ASN A 374 -4.22 -26.33 -3.32
CA ASN A 374 -3.10 -27.08 -2.79
C ASN A 374 -2.13 -26.17 -2.03
N THR A 375 -1.42 -26.75 -1.06
CA THR A 375 -0.35 -26.09 -0.31
C THR A 375 0.73 -27.10 -0.01
N THR A 376 1.95 -26.85 -0.47
CA THR A 376 3.13 -27.69 -0.20
C THR A 376 4.26 -26.86 0.35
N SER A 377 4.94 -27.37 1.37
CA SER A 377 6.13 -26.71 1.94
C SER A 377 6.94 -27.75 2.74
N PRO A 378 8.28 -27.70 2.70
CA PRO A 378 9.10 -28.50 3.60
C PRO A 378 8.97 -28.06 5.05
N ASN A 379 8.45 -26.86 5.30
CA ASN A 379 8.37 -26.25 6.63
C ASN A 379 6.97 -26.31 7.26
N LEU A 380 6.02 -27.05 6.65
CA LEU A 380 4.68 -27.17 7.22
C LEU A 380 4.74 -27.78 8.64
N THR A 381 4.05 -27.12 9.56
CA THR A 381 3.79 -27.65 10.91
C THR A 381 2.45 -28.35 11.00
N TYR A 382 1.64 -28.27 9.94
CA TYR A 382 0.38 -28.99 9.80
C TYR A 382 0.62 -30.47 9.50
N HIS A 383 0.10 -31.34 10.38
CA HIS A 383 0.16 -32.77 10.27
C HIS A 383 -1.23 -33.35 10.49
N SER A 384 -1.88 -33.80 9.41
CA SER A 384 -3.27 -34.31 9.45
C SER A 384 -3.41 -35.50 10.40
N GLU A 385 -2.39 -36.34 10.50
CA GLU A 385 -2.35 -37.54 11.35
C GLU A 385 -2.44 -37.23 12.86
N ARG A 386 -2.05 -36.02 13.30
CA ARG A 386 -2.09 -35.63 14.71
C ARG A 386 -3.50 -35.40 15.25
N LEU A 387 -4.46 -35.12 14.38
CA LEU A 387 -5.84 -34.78 14.74
C LEU A 387 -6.88 -35.70 14.10
N THR A 388 -6.43 -36.75 13.39
CA THR A 388 -7.37 -37.73 12.80
C THR A 388 -8.20 -38.45 13.89
N MET A 389 -9.47 -38.62 13.62
CA MET A 389 -10.37 -39.42 14.47
C MET A 389 -10.26 -40.92 14.17
N GLU A 390 -9.49 -41.30 13.14
CA GLU A 390 -9.22 -42.67 12.79
C GLU A 390 -8.30 -43.32 13.83
N LYS A 391 -8.41 -44.66 13.98
CA LYS A 391 -7.53 -45.42 14.86
C LYS A 391 -6.09 -45.31 14.36
N GLY A 392 -5.18 -44.79 15.20
CA GLY A 392 -3.77 -44.64 14.91
C GLY A 392 -2.98 -44.33 16.18
N GLU A 393 -1.67 -44.28 16.06
CA GLU A 393 -0.82 -43.81 17.14
C GLU A 393 -0.98 -42.32 17.34
N SER A 394 -1.30 -41.89 18.57
CA SER A 394 -1.39 -40.51 18.97
C SER A 394 -0.21 -40.12 19.84
N THR A 395 0.27 -38.87 19.70
CA THR A 395 1.34 -38.33 20.55
C THR A 395 0.87 -37.99 21.96
N PHE A 396 -0.40 -38.01 22.25
CA PHE A 396 -1.02 -37.81 23.56
C PHE A 396 -2.22 -38.74 23.74
N THR A 397 -2.55 -38.99 24.99
CA THR A 397 -3.62 -39.91 25.39
C THR A 397 -4.84 -39.15 25.96
N PRO A 398 -6.01 -39.82 26.10
CA PRO A 398 -7.15 -39.21 26.82
C PRO A 398 -6.79 -38.79 28.26
N LEU A 399 -5.86 -39.51 28.95
CA LEU A 399 -5.41 -39.14 30.30
C LEU A 399 -4.66 -37.79 30.31
N ASP A 400 -3.79 -37.56 29.32
CA ASP A 400 -3.09 -36.29 29.19
C ASP A 400 -4.09 -35.14 29.02
N ARG A 401 -5.12 -35.37 28.22
CA ARG A 401 -6.19 -34.37 27.98
C ARG A 401 -7.03 -34.12 29.22
N ILE A 402 -7.35 -35.15 30.00
CA ILE A 402 -8.08 -35.03 31.28
C ILE A 402 -7.24 -34.17 32.22
N GLY A 403 -5.93 -34.46 32.36
CA GLY A 403 -5.00 -33.67 33.20
C GLY A 403 -5.01 -32.19 32.81
N GLN A 404 -4.91 -31.88 31.52
CA GLN A 404 -4.94 -30.50 31.01
C GLN A 404 -6.28 -29.81 31.33
N LEU A 405 -7.40 -30.48 31.11
CA LEU A 405 -8.74 -29.92 31.41
C LEU A 405 -8.90 -29.70 32.91
N THR A 406 -8.38 -30.58 33.75
CA THR A 406 -8.39 -30.43 35.20
C THR A 406 -7.63 -29.18 35.64
N MET A 407 -6.46 -28.89 35.03
CA MET A 407 -5.70 -27.68 35.29
C MET A 407 -6.46 -26.40 34.87
N ARG A 408 -7.25 -26.47 33.81
CA ARG A 408 -8.10 -25.33 33.37
C ARG A 408 -9.19 -24.95 34.39
N ASN A 409 -9.53 -25.84 35.32
CA ASN A 409 -10.47 -25.49 36.39
C ASN A 409 -9.99 -24.32 37.25
N LEU A 410 -8.69 -24.12 37.43
CA LEU A 410 -8.13 -22.98 38.15
C LEU A 410 -8.50 -21.64 37.48
N ASP A 411 -8.26 -21.55 36.17
CA ASP A 411 -8.61 -20.36 35.38
C ASP A 411 -10.12 -20.09 35.37
N ILE A 412 -10.92 -21.15 35.24
CA ILE A 412 -12.39 -21.05 35.27
C ILE A 412 -12.88 -20.55 36.63
N VAL A 413 -12.31 -21.03 37.73
CA VAL A 413 -12.65 -20.60 39.11
C VAL A 413 -12.31 -19.12 39.29
N ASP A 414 -11.10 -18.70 38.85
CA ASP A 414 -10.69 -17.28 38.92
C ASP A 414 -11.60 -16.38 38.10
N THR A 415 -11.95 -16.82 36.88
CA THR A 415 -12.89 -16.07 36.01
C THR A 415 -14.25 -15.93 36.66
N ARG A 416 -14.81 -17.02 37.22
CA ARG A 416 -16.09 -16.97 37.93
C ARG A 416 -16.04 -16.05 39.13
N ALA A 417 -14.96 -16.06 39.91
CA ALA A 417 -14.78 -15.18 41.06
C ALA A 417 -14.81 -13.69 40.63
N LYS A 418 -14.09 -13.33 39.58
CA LYS A 418 -14.09 -11.97 39.01
C LYS A 418 -15.49 -11.57 38.51
N LEU A 419 -16.17 -12.43 37.77
CA LEU A 419 -17.54 -12.16 37.31
C LEU A 419 -18.48 -11.93 38.47
N GLY A 420 -18.34 -12.69 39.56
CA GLY A 420 -19.11 -12.50 40.80
C GLY A 420 -18.93 -11.09 41.42
N ILE A 421 -17.68 -10.61 41.46
CA ILE A 421 -17.37 -9.26 41.95
C ILE A 421 -18.05 -8.18 41.06
N TYR A 422 -17.94 -8.30 39.76
CA TYR A 422 -18.54 -7.35 38.82
C TYR A 422 -20.08 -7.34 38.89
N ALA A 423 -20.70 -8.50 39.03
CA ALA A 423 -22.15 -8.62 39.19
C ALA A 423 -22.63 -7.96 40.47
N GLN A 424 -21.91 -8.12 41.59
CA GLN A 424 -22.23 -7.49 42.90
C GLN A 424 -22.10 -5.96 42.88
N THR A 425 -21.17 -5.43 42.10
CA THR A 425 -20.97 -3.98 41.97
C THR A 425 -21.99 -3.30 41.06
N GLY A 426 -22.84 -4.05 40.36
CA GLY A 426 -23.79 -3.53 39.40
C GLY A 426 -23.15 -2.98 38.12
N LEU A 427 -21.84 -3.18 37.93
CA LEU A 427 -21.08 -2.69 36.76
C LEU A 427 -21.25 -3.58 35.51
N LEU A 428 -21.80 -4.78 35.66
CA LEU A 428 -22.02 -5.70 34.55
C LEU A 428 -23.48 -6.18 34.51
N SER A 429 -24.17 -5.80 33.44
CA SER A 429 -25.27 -6.61 32.93
C SER A 429 -24.66 -7.61 31.94
N LEU A 430 -24.74 -8.89 32.27
CA LEU A 430 -24.14 -9.95 31.42
C LEU A 430 -24.95 -10.20 30.15
N GLY A 431 -26.09 -9.49 29.91
CA GLY A 431 -26.99 -9.68 28.78
C GLY A 431 -27.75 -11.00 28.83
N GLU A 432 -28.80 -11.13 28.06
CA GLU A 432 -29.73 -12.28 28.11
C GLU A 432 -29.08 -13.66 27.95
N GLY A 433 -27.97 -13.77 27.21
CA GLY A 433 -27.26 -15.05 27.01
C GLY A 433 -26.35 -15.47 28.16
N ALA A 434 -25.95 -14.53 29.02
CA ALA A 434 -25.03 -14.78 30.13
C ALA A 434 -25.77 -14.97 31.49
N ASP A 435 -27.05 -14.68 31.54
CA ASP A 435 -27.91 -14.97 32.73
C ASP A 435 -27.98 -16.48 33.03
N MET A 436 -27.64 -17.33 32.07
CA MET A 436 -27.50 -18.77 32.28
C MET A 436 -26.24 -19.12 33.12
N ILE A 437 -25.24 -18.24 33.20
CA ILE A 437 -24.12 -18.38 34.12
C ILE A 437 -24.59 -17.92 35.49
N LYS A 438 -25.35 -18.76 36.22
CA LYS A 438 -25.78 -18.45 37.59
C LYS A 438 -24.55 -18.26 38.44
N LEU A 439 -24.24 -17.01 38.74
CA LEU A 439 -23.25 -16.61 39.75
C LEU A 439 -23.95 -16.77 41.11
N GLU A 440 -24.09 -17.98 41.60
CA GLU A 440 -24.54 -18.20 42.97
C GLU A 440 -23.55 -17.51 43.91
N GLY A 441 -24.08 -16.59 44.71
CA GLY A 441 -23.29 -15.87 45.68
C GLY A 441 -22.54 -16.82 46.58
N GLY A 442 -21.21 -16.79 46.46
CA GLY A 442 -20.37 -17.50 47.43
C GLY A 442 -20.65 -16.95 48.84
N LYS A 443 -20.94 -17.85 49.77
CA LYS A 443 -20.63 -17.64 51.15
C LYS A 443 -19.15 -17.83 51.35
#